data_9c94b71e73a0f8322e0893cc089abff5
#
_entry.id   9c94b71e73a0f8322e0893cc089abff5
#
_cell.length_a   1.000
_cell.length_b   1.000
_cell.length_c   1.000
_cell.angle_alpha   90.00
_cell.angle_beta   90.00
_cell.angle_gamma   90.00
#
_symmetry.space_group_name_H-M   'P 1'
#
loop_
_entity.id
_entity.type
_entity.pdbx_description
1 polymer ?
#
loop_
_entity_poly.entity_id
_entity_poly.type
_entity_poly.pdbx_seq_one_letter_code
_entity_poly.pdbx_strand_id
1 'polypeptide(L)'
;MFQGLRTTIYHVTDLARATEWYTQLVGHPPYFNEPFYVGFNVGGYELGLLPDDADTADTYWGTPNIDEELARLNQLGATTLHPIQDVGGDIRVASVKDPFGNTIGIIENPHFKLETP
;
A
#
# COMPACT_ATOMS: atom_id res chain seq x y z
N MET A 1 -10.12 -2.90 -14.07
CA MET A 1 -8.96 -2.05 -14.42
C MET A 1 -8.48 -1.30 -13.18
N PHE A 2 -7.21 -0.96 -13.16
CA PHE A 2 -6.67 -0.19 -12.04
C PHE A 2 -7.13 1.26 -12.09
N GLN A 3 -7.31 1.83 -10.90
CA GLN A 3 -7.68 3.24 -10.71
C GLN A 3 -6.48 4.15 -10.49
N GLY A 4 -5.30 3.57 -10.26
CA GLY A 4 -4.05 4.29 -10.03
C GLY A 4 -3.25 3.75 -8.87
N LEU A 5 -2.14 4.38 -8.60
CA LEU A 5 -1.29 4.06 -7.45
C LEU A 5 -1.93 4.63 -6.18
N ARG A 6 -1.75 3.96 -5.04
CA ARG A 6 -2.38 4.36 -3.78
C ARG A 6 -1.37 4.58 -2.67
N THR A 7 -0.44 3.65 -2.49
CA THR A 7 0.42 3.58 -1.31
C THR A 7 1.85 3.32 -1.74
N THR A 8 2.76 4.10 -1.20
CA THR A 8 4.20 3.86 -1.27
C THR A 8 4.70 3.57 0.14
N ILE A 9 5.46 2.49 0.31
CA ILE A 9 5.95 2.05 1.60
C ILE A 9 7.45 2.20 1.67
N TYR A 10 7.93 2.83 2.75
CA TYR A 10 9.34 2.85 3.09
C TYR A 10 9.58 1.98 4.33
N HIS A 11 10.61 1.15 4.28
CA HIS A 11 11.04 0.34 5.41
C HIS A 11 12.04 1.14 6.24
N VAL A 12 11.81 1.21 7.55
CA VAL A 12 12.64 2.01 8.46
C VAL A 12 12.99 1.18 9.69
N THR A 13 14.20 1.35 10.21
CA THR A 13 14.67 0.58 11.38
C THR A 13 14.19 1.18 12.70
N ASP A 14 13.90 2.49 12.73
CA ASP A 14 13.42 3.21 13.91
C ASP A 14 12.15 3.95 13.52
N LEU A 15 11.01 3.31 13.77
CA LEU A 15 9.72 3.83 13.34
C LEU A 15 9.38 5.16 14.03
N ALA A 16 9.67 5.29 15.33
CA ALA A 16 9.35 6.51 16.08
C ALA A 16 10.13 7.71 15.52
N ARG A 17 11.42 7.53 15.29
CA ARG A 17 12.28 8.58 14.73
C ARG A 17 11.87 8.93 13.31
N ALA A 18 11.57 7.93 12.50
CA ALA A 18 11.13 8.14 11.11
C ALA A 18 9.80 8.88 11.08
N THR A 19 8.88 8.55 11.98
CA THR A 19 7.58 9.24 12.07
C THR A 19 7.76 10.73 12.38
N GLU A 20 8.65 11.08 13.30
CA GLU A 20 8.96 12.48 13.58
C GLU A 20 9.53 13.20 12.37
N TRP A 21 10.48 12.56 11.71
CA TRP A 21 11.12 13.15 10.54
C TRP A 21 10.13 13.37 9.39
N TYR A 22 9.30 12.36 9.09
CA TYR A 22 8.31 12.48 8.01
C TYR A 22 7.17 13.42 8.35
N THR A 23 6.84 13.56 9.64
CA THR A 23 5.86 14.58 10.08
C THR A 23 6.34 15.98 9.69
N GLN A 24 7.63 16.27 9.88
CA GLN A 24 8.19 17.54 9.47
C GLN A 24 8.24 17.69 7.95
N LEU A 25 8.62 16.63 7.24
CA LEU A 25 8.70 16.66 5.78
C LEU A 25 7.33 16.89 5.15
N VAL A 26 6.33 16.15 5.58
CA VAL A 26 4.96 16.21 5.04
C VAL A 26 4.22 17.44 5.53
N GLY A 27 4.51 17.94 6.72
CA GLY A 27 3.93 19.14 7.29
C GLY A 27 2.71 18.90 8.17
N HIS A 28 2.36 17.65 8.45
CA HIS A 28 1.27 17.29 9.34
C HIS A 28 1.50 15.88 9.92
N PRO A 29 0.83 15.54 11.05
CA PRO A 29 1.01 14.22 11.66
C PRO A 29 0.38 13.11 10.82
N PRO A 30 0.78 11.84 11.06
CA PRO A 30 0.15 10.72 10.38
C PRO A 30 -1.31 10.56 10.80
N TYR A 31 -2.13 10.03 9.87
CA TYR A 31 -3.52 9.73 10.20
C TYR A 31 -3.66 8.36 10.87
N PHE A 32 -2.66 7.50 10.72
CA PHE A 32 -2.60 6.19 11.34
C PHE A 32 -1.22 6.04 11.97
N ASN A 33 -1.18 5.76 13.28
CA ASN A 33 0.10 5.74 14.03
C ASN A 33 0.07 4.63 15.06
N GLU A 34 0.56 3.45 14.67
CA GLU A 34 0.63 2.27 15.50
C GLU A 34 2.05 1.73 15.51
N PRO A 35 2.43 0.88 16.51
CA PRO A 35 3.79 0.36 16.58
C PRO A 35 4.21 -0.52 15.40
N PHE A 36 3.25 -1.02 14.64
CA PHE A 36 3.49 -1.92 13.51
C PHE A 36 3.39 -1.24 12.15
N TYR A 37 2.86 -0.01 12.08
CA TYR A 37 2.67 0.70 10.82
C TYR A 37 2.29 2.15 11.07
N VAL A 38 2.87 3.05 10.30
CA VAL A 38 2.50 4.46 10.31
C VAL A 38 2.11 4.87 8.90
N GLY A 39 0.94 5.54 8.77
CA GLY A 39 0.43 6.01 7.48
C GLY A 39 0.20 7.51 7.48
N PHE A 40 0.72 8.18 6.45
CA PHE A 40 0.48 9.60 6.20
C PHE A 40 -0.42 9.77 4.99
N ASN A 41 -1.34 10.71 5.08
CA ASN A 41 -2.14 11.14 3.93
C ASN A 41 -1.38 12.26 3.21
N VAL A 42 -1.01 12.02 1.96
CA VAL A 42 -0.29 13.00 1.14
C VAL A 42 -1.10 13.23 -0.12
N GLY A 43 -1.94 14.26 -0.10
CA GLY A 43 -2.81 14.60 -1.23
C GLY A 43 -3.84 13.51 -1.56
N GLY A 44 -4.27 12.75 -0.57
CA GLY A 44 -5.18 11.61 -0.74
C GLY A 44 -4.48 10.28 -0.94
N TYR A 45 -3.19 10.29 -1.25
CA TYR A 45 -2.37 9.08 -1.37
C TYR A 45 -1.71 8.75 -0.04
N GLU A 46 -1.31 7.50 0.12
CA GLU A 46 -0.69 7.08 1.37
C GLU A 46 0.81 6.90 1.24
N LEU A 47 1.55 7.51 2.18
CA LEU A 47 2.91 7.13 2.49
C LEU A 47 2.90 6.27 3.73
N GLY A 48 3.35 5.01 3.62
CA GLY A 48 3.43 4.08 4.73
C GLY A 48 4.86 3.89 5.21
N LEU A 49 5.02 3.75 6.51
CA LEU A 49 6.31 3.41 7.14
C LEU A 49 6.17 2.07 7.84
N LEU A 50 7.02 1.09 7.49
CA LEU A 50 7.09 -0.22 8.13
C LEU A 50 8.39 -0.38 8.90
N PRO A 51 8.34 -0.88 10.15
CA PRO A 51 9.55 -1.02 10.99
C PRO A 51 10.36 -2.28 10.70
N ASP A 52 10.18 -2.90 9.56
CA ASP A 52 10.88 -4.13 9.19
C ASP A 52 11.26 -4.12 7.71
N ASP A 53 11.90 -5.19 7.26
CA ASP A 53 12.28 -5.43 5.87
C ASP A 53 11.55 -6.64 5.29
N ALA A 54 10.33 -6.90 5.76
CA ALA A 54 9.54 -8.03 5.32
C ALA A 54 9.30 -8.02 3.80
N ASP A 55 9.07 -9.20 3.23
CA ASP A 55 8.79 -9.36 1.81
C ASP A 55 7.37 -8.90 1.49
N THR A 56 7.17 -7.59 1.48
CA THR A 56 5.89 -6.95 1.16
C THR A 56 6.05 -6.05 -0.06
N ALA A 57 4.93 -5.70 -0.67
CA ALA A 57 4.95 -4.78 -1.79
C ALA A 57 5.24 -3.36 -1.29
N ASP A 58 6.10 -2.64 -2.02
CA ASP A 58 6.42 -1.24 -1.72
C ASP A 58 5.43 -0.27 -2.36
N THR A 59 4.76 -0.69 -3.42
CA THR A 59 3.80 0.13 -4.15
C THR A 59 2.51 -0.66 -4.35
N TYR A 60 1.37 -0.04 -4.05
CA TYR A 60 0.06 -0.64 -4.21
C TYR A 60 -0.75 0.09 -5.28
N TRP A 61 -1.41 -0.69 -6.12
CA TRP A 61 -2.30 -0.21 -7.17
C TRP A 61 -3.75 -0.41 -6.72
N GLY A 62 -4.54 0.63 -6.82
CA GLY A 62 -5.95 0.60 -6.41
C GLY A 62 -6.85 -0.06 -7.45
N THR A 63 -7.78 -0.88 -6.98
CA THR A 63 -8.78 -1.53 -7.80
C THR A 63 -10.14 -1.52 -7.10
N PRO A 64 -11.25 -1.40 -7.84
CA PRO A 64 -12.58 -1.56 -7.24
C PRO A 64 -12.96 -3.01 -6.99
N ASN A 65 -12.25 -3.98 -7.57
CA ASN A 65 -12.53 -5.40 -7.41
C ASN A 65 -11.24 -6.21 -7.45
N ILE A 66 -10.72 -6.52 -6.25
CA ILE A 66 -9.42 -7.19 -6.12
C ILE A 66 -9.44 -8.63 -6.64
N ASP A 67 -10.58 -9.32 -6.55
CA ASP A 67 -10.70 -10.70 -7.06
C ASP A 67 -10.52 -10.73 -8.57
N GLU A 68 -11.18 -9.82 -9.29
CA GLU A 68 -11.05 -9.71 -10.74
C GLU A 68 -9.65 -9.28 -11.16
N GLU A 69 -9.05 -8.33 -10.44
CA GLU A 69 -7.70 -7.85 -10.77
C GLU A 69 -6.66 -8.92 -10.55
N LEU A 70 -6.75 -9.69 -9.46
CA LEU A 70 -5.80 -10.77 -9.22
C LEU A 70 -5.90 -11.81 -10.33
N ALA A 71 -7.12 -12.18 -10.73
CA ALA A 71 -7.32 -13.12 -11.83
C ALA A 71 -6.74 -12.57 -13.15
N ARG A 72 -6.95 -11.28 -13.43
CA ARG A 72 -6.44 -10.64 -14.65
C ARG A 72 -4.91 -10.63 -14.65
N LEU A 73 -4.28 -10.30 -13.53
CA LEU A 73 -2.81 -10.29 -13.41
C LEU A 73 -2.24 -11.69 -13.63
N ASN A 74 -2.86 -12.72 -13.08
CA ASN A 74 -2.43 -14.09 -13.29
C ASN A 74 -2.55 -14.50 -14.78
N GLN A 75 -3.60 -14.06 -15.47
CA GLN A 75 -3.75 -14.30 -16.90
C GLN A 75 -2.68 -13.59 -17.72
N LEU A 76 -2.19 -12.42 -17.26
CA LEU A 76 -1.12 -11.68 -17.92
C LEU A 76 0.27 -12.25 -17.63
N GLY A 77 0.36 -13.31 -16.86
CA GLY A 77 1.65 -13.98 -16.58
C GLY A 77 2.25 -13.68 -15.22
N ALA A 78 1.57 -12.91 -14.38
CA ALA A 78 2.02 -12.68 -13.02
C ALA A 78 1.72 -13.89 -12.14
N THR A 79 2.53 -14.06 -11.09
CA THR A 79 2.37 -15.16 -10.13
C THR A 79 1.99 -14.58 -8.77
N THR A 80 0.95 -15.13 -8.14
CA THR A 80 0.54 -14.66 -6.81
C THR A 80 1.66 -14.90 -5.80
N LEU A 81 2.08 -13.82 -5.12
CA LEU A 81 3.06 -13.87 -4.04
C LEU A 81 2.36 -13.97 -2.69
N HIS A 82 1.42 -13.08 -2.42
CA HIS A 82 0.59 -13.12 -1.23
C HIS A 82 -0.88 -13.09 -1.65
N PRO A 83 -1.70 -14.07 -1.20
CA PRO A 83 -3.12 -14.12 -1.58
C PRO A 83 -3.90 -12.97 -0.96
N ILE A 84 -5.13 -12.79 -1.41
CA ILE A 84 -6.02 -11.75 -0.89
C ILE A 84 -6.19 -11.90 0.60
N GLN A 85 -5.96 -10.83 1.33
CA GLN A 85 -6.08 -10.75 2.78
C GLN A 85 -6.92 -9.55 3.17
N ASP A 86 -7.88 -9.77 4.06
CA ASP A 86 -8.65 -8.68 4.68
C ASP A 86 -7.80 -8.09 5.80
N VAL A 87 -7.51 -6.79 5.70
CA VAL A 87 -6.69 -6.09 6.69
C VAL A 87 -7.52 -5.18 7.60
N GLY A 88 -8.86 -5.31 7.55
CA GLY A 88 -9.77 -4.53 8.35
C GLY A 88 -10.35 -3.35 7.59
N GLY A 89 -11.51 -2.82 8.06
CA GLY A 89 -12.13 -1.64 7.46
C GLY A 89 -12.60 -1.84 6.02
N ASP A 90 -12.94 -3.06 5.62
CA ASP A 90 -13.30 -3.43 4.26
C ASP A 90 -12.14 -3.29 3.26
N ILE A 91 -10.91 -3.19 3.75
CA ILE A 91 -9.72 -3.08 2.92
C ILE A 91 -9.13 -4.46 2.70
N ARG A 92 -8.91 -4.83 1.44
CA ARG A 92 -8.29 -6.09 1.05
C ARG A 92 -7.06 -5.84 0.21
N VAL A 93 -6.02 -6.62 0.44
CA VAL A 93 -4.74 -6.48 -0.25
C VAL A 93 -4.27 -7.83 -0.75
N ALA A 94 -3.43 -7.80 -1.79
CA ALA A 94 -2.73 -8.96 -2.30
C ALA A 94 -1.45 -8.50 -2.99
N SER A 95 -0.58 -9.42 -3.35
CA SER A 95 0.58 -9.07 -4.16
C SER A 95 0.92 -10.19 -5.14
N VAL A 96 1.56 -9.79 -6.23
CA VAL A 96 2.01 -10.69 -7.28
C VAL A 96 3.44 -10.34 -7.67
N LYS A 97 4.14 -11.33 -8.26
CA LYS A 97 5.38 -11.09 -8.98
C LYS A 97 5.05 -10.95 -10.45
N ASP A 98 5.52 -9.88 -11.08
CA ASP A 98 5.38 -9.75 -12.52
C ASP A 98 6.35 -10.70 -13.24
N PRO A 99 6.26 -10.86 -14.59
CA PRO A 99 7.19 -11.74 -15.32
C PRO A 99 8.65 -11.31 -15.27
N PHE A 100 8.94 -10.12 -14.75
CA PHE A 100 10.29 -9.55 -14.70
C PHE A 100 10.86 -9.53 -13.28
N GLY A 101 10.14 -10.11 -12.31
CA GLY A 101 10.61 -10.23 -10.94
C GLY A 101 10.24 -9.08 -10.00
N ASN A 102 9.41 -8.14 -10.44
CA ASN A 102 8.97 -7.04 -9.59
C ASN A 102 7.75 -7.42 -8.77
N THR A 103 7.69 -6.95 -7.54
CA THR A 103 6.53 -7.17 -6.67
C THR A 103 5.52 -6.05 -6.87
N ILE A 104 4.30 -6.41 -7.25
CA ILE A 104 3.19 -5.48 -7.42
C ILE A 104 2.18 -5.75 -6.31
N GLY A 105 1.87 -4.71 -5.53
CA GLY A 105 0.78 -4.76 -4.56
C GLY A 105 -0.53 -4.29 -5.20
N ILE A 106 -1.64 -4.91 -4.81
CA ILE A 106 -2.97 -4.48 -5.22
C ILE A 106 -3.82 -4.26 -3.98
N ILE A 107 -4.65 -3.24 -4.01
CA ILE A 107 -5.47 -2.84 -2.87
C ILE A 107 -6.88 -2.46 -3.32
N GLU A 108 -7.86 -3.01 -2.61
CA GLU A 108 -9.25 -2.61 -2.73
C GLU A 108 -9.62 -1.86 -1.46
N ASN A 109 -9.78 -0.54 -1.57
CA ASN A 109 -10.13 0.31 -0.44
C ASN A 109 -11.34 1.18 -0.82
N PRO A 110 -12.56 0.82 -0.35
CA PRO A 110 -13.77 1.56 -0.69
C PRO A 110 -13.81 2.95 -0.08
N HIS A 111 -12.92 3.24 0.87
CA HIS A 111 -12.88 4.53 1.57
C HIS A 111 -11.88 5.50 0.96
N PHE A 112 -11.11 5.05 -0.05
CA PHE A 112 -10.10 5.92 -0.67
C PHE A 112 -10.77 7.05 -1.44
N LYS A 113 -10.31 8.29 -1.19
CA LYS A 113 -10.73 9.48 -1.92
C LYS A 113 -9.53 10.38 -2.15
N LEU A 114 -9.41 10.89 -3.37
CA LEU A 114 -8.43 11.92 -3.66
C LEU A 114 -8.88 13.23 -3.00
N GLU A 115 -7.91 13.94 -2.40
CA GLU A 115 -8.18 15.28 -1.91
C GLU A 115 -8.28 16.24 -3.09
N THR A 116 -9.34 17.04 -3.11
CA THR A 116 -9.46 18.11 -4.09
C THR A 116 -8.79 19.36 -3.56
N PRO A 117 -8.03 20.08 -4.41
CA PRO A 117 -7.40 21.35 -4.00
C PRO A 117 -8.41 22.40 -3.54
#